data_05363f32925c609b248ee4a3d46b8db7
#
_entry.id   05363f32925c609b248ee4a3d46b8db7
#
_cell.length_a   1.000
_cell.length_b   1.000
_cell.length_c   1.000
_cell.angle_alpha   90.00
_cell.angle_beta   90.00
_cell.angle_gamma   90.00
#
_symmetry.space_group_name_H-M   'P 1'
#
loop_
_entity.id
_entity.type
_entity.pdbx_description
1 polymer ?
#
loop_
_entity_poly.entity_id
_entity_poly.type
_entity_poly.pdbx_seq_one_letter_code
_entity_poly.pdbx_strand_id
1 'polypeptide(L)'
;SAGVHEDVVVNLDERLTSGQTLVAMPHVDSDANEGYTFVESNGSADGPYADDDGAVVDSAEVTIEASVGFANQTTDGSTVTIESVTLQDGGFVTVHDATVLDGAVFDSIRGTSAYLAPGTHENVTVTLDEPLTESTTLVPMAHRDTDGDENYTFESSGGSADGAYGGTGGGAVVATGTATLDTPATETPTTEMPTTADEMTGMDTGTETATTGGSGPGFTAIAAVVALVAAALLAVRNRR
;
A
#
# COMPACT_ATOMS: atom_id res chain seq x y z
N SER A 1 -2.68 44.64 5.33
CA SER A 1 -2.62 45.93 4.62
C SER A 1 -3.09 45.73 3.16
N ALA A 2 -3.68 46.75 2.55
CA ALA A 2 -4.08 46.70 1.15
C ALA A 2 -2.85 46.59 0.25
N GLY A 3 -2.93 45.76 -0.80
CA GLY A 3 -1.85 45.58 -1.76
C GLY A 3 -1.87 44.18 -2.38
N VAL A 4 -0.87 43.88 -3.20
CA VAL A 4 -0.62 42.55 -3.71
C VAL A 4 0.25 41.81 -2.70
N HIS A 5 -0.17 40.62 -2.32
CA HIS A 5 0.56 39.73 -1.44
C HIS A 5 0.84 38.45 -2.19
N GLU A 6 2.10 38.04 -2.27
CA GLU A 6 2.55 36.81 -2.90
C GLU A 6 2.90 35.77 -1.82
N ASP A 7 2.81 34.49 -2.16
CA ASP A 7 3.20 33.37 -1.29
C ASP A 7 2.50 33.39 0.08
N VAL A 8 1.20 33.70 0.11
CA VAL A 8 0.41 33.70 1.33
C VAL A 8 0.20 32.27 1.81
N VAL A 9 0.71 31.95 3.00
CA VAL A 9 0.51 30.64 3.64
C VAL A 9 -0.73 30.70 4.53
N VAL A 10 -1.67 29.80 4.28
CA VAL A 10 -2.86 29.58 5.11
C VAL A 10 -2.72 28.24 5.80
N ASN A 11 -2.73 28.24 7.14
CA ASN A 11 -2.79 26.99 7.90
C ASN A 11 -4.24 26.52 7.97
N LEU A 12 -4.45 25.24 7.70
CA LEU A 12 -5.77 24.63 7.85
C LEU A 12 -6.02 24.26 9.30
N ASP A 13 -7.24 24.48 9.79
CA ASP A 13 -7.65 24.14 11.16
C ASP A 13 -7.65 22.61 11.37
N GLU A 14 -7.98 21.87 10.31
CA GLU A 14 -7.92 20.41 10.29
C GLU A 14 -7.05 19.93 9.13
N ARG A 15 -6.28 18.87 9.39
CA ARG A 15 -5.45 18.24 8.37
C ARG A 15 -6.33 17.58 7.31
N LEU A 16 -5.96 17.75 6.04
CA LEU A 16 -6.66 17.05 4.95
C LEU A 16 -6.47 15.53 5.08
N THR A 17 -7.54 14.79 4.92
CA THR A 17 -7.54 13.33 4.98
C THR A 17 -7.59 12.65 3.61
N SER A 18 -7.87 13.38 2.55
CA SER A 18 -7.90 12.92 1.17
C SER A 18 -7.65 14.08 0.22
N GLY A 19 -7.27 13.77 -1.02
CA GLY A 19 -7.23 14.77 -2.08
C GLY A 19 -8.61 15.38 -2.28
N GLN A 20 -8.66 16.71 -2.38
CA GLN A 20 -9.90 17.45 -2.58
C GLN A 20 -9.65 18.80 -3.23
N THR A 21 -10.68 19.38 -3.83
CA THR A 21 -10.62 20.76 -4.34
C THR A 21 -10.74 21.73 -3.16
N LEU A 22 -9.74 22.58 -2.99
CA LEU A 22 -9.82 23.72 -2.08
C LEU A 22 -10.20 24.97 -2.84
N VAL A 23 -10.98 25.84 -2.20
CA VAL A 23 -11.39 27.14 -2.72
C VAL A 23 -10.82 28.21 -1.84
N ALA A 24 -9.97 29.06 -2.41
CA ALA A 24 -9.46 30.25 -1.74
C ALA A 24 -10.41 31.42 -2.02
N MET A 25 -10.82 32.12 -0.96
CA MET A 25 -11.71 33.26 -1.03
C MET A 25 -11.16 34.40 -0.19
N PRO A 26 -10.76 35.54 -0.77
CA PRO A 26 -10.34 36.70 0.00
C PRO A 26 -11.51 37.40 0.67
N HIS A 27 -11.34 37.78 1.91
CA HIS A 27 -12.32 38.52 2.70
C HIS A 27 -11.80 39.91 3.02
N VAL A 28 -12.72 40.87 3.13
CA VAL A 28 -12.42 42.25 3.50
C VAL A 28 -12.44 42.37 5.03
N ASP A 29 -11.48 43.05 5.63
CA ASP A 29 -11.55 43.50 7.02
C ASP A 29 -12.48 44.71 7.06
N SER A 30 -13.77 44.48 7.33
CA SER A 30 -14.80 45.52 7.23
C SER A 30 -14.96 46.33 8.49
N ASP A 31 -14.52 45.84 9.64
CA ASP A 31 -14.58 46.49 10.93
C ASP A 31 -13.21 47.05 11.43
N ALA A 32 -12.16 46.84 10.59
CA ALA A 32 -10.80 47.34 10.84
C ALA A 32 -10.18 46.83 12.15
N ASN A 33 -10.50 45.61 12.55
CA ASN A 33 -9.99 45.00 13.77
C ASN A 33 -8.77 44.07 13.50
N GLU A 34 -8.34 43.91 12.24
CA GLU A 34 -7.25 43.06 11.78
C GLU A 34 -7.47 41.54 12.07
N GLY A 35 -8.70 41.14 12.44
CA GLY A 35 -9.10 39.78 12.71
C GLY A 35 -10.13 39.31 11.68
N TYR A 36 -10.21 37.99 11.45
CA TYR A 36 -11.25 37.38 10.61
C TYR A 36 -12.44 36.99 11.49
N THR A 37 -13.54 37.74 11.36
CA THR A 37 -14.73 37.58 12.22
C THR A 37 -16.00 37.22 11.46
N PHE A 38 -15.89 36.81 10.18
CA PHE A 38 -17.04 36.43 9.32
C PHE A 38 -17.93 35.36 9.95
N VAL A 39 -17.32 34.28 10.43
CA VAL A 39 -18.05 33.17 11.03
C VAL A 39 -18.67 33.54 12.35
N GLU A 40 -17.93 34.22 13.22
CA GLU A 40 -18.38 34.64 14.54
C GLU A 40 -19.48 35.72 14.48
N SER A 41 -19.40 36.60 13.48
CA SER A 41 -20.41 37.65 13.24
C SER A 41 -21.66 37.15 12.51
N ASN A 42 -21.69 35.84 12.16
CA ASN A 42 -22.74 35.23 11.32
C ASN A 42 -22.89 35.96 9.96
N GLY A 43 -21.75 36.31 9.35
CA GLY A 43 -21.67 36.92 8.02
C GLY A 43 -21.92 38.46 8.00
N SER A 44 -22.03 39.11 9.15
CA SER A 44 -22.27 40.56 9.19
C SER A 44 -20.99 41.43 9.15
N ALA A 45 -19.82 40.83 9.43
CA ALA A 45 -18.51 41.45 9.26
C ALA A 45 -17.63 40.58 8.33
N ASP A 46 -16.62 41.19 7.78
CA ASP A 46 -15.56 40.53 6.98
C ASP A 46 -16.09 39.66 5.85
N GLY A 47 -17.07 40.15 5.10
CA GLY A 47 -17.60 39.46 3.96
C GLY A 47 -16.57 39.26 2.84
N PRO A 48 -16.84 38.37 1.88
CA PRO A 48 -15.93 38.12 0.77
C PRO A 48 -15.81 39.37 -0.12
N TYR A 49 -14.64 39.52 -0.76
CA TYR A 49 -14.55 40.42 -1.90
C TYR A 49 -15.48 39.88 -3.00
N ALA A 50 -16.21 40.78 -3.66
CA ALA A 50 -17.13 40.45 -4.73
C ALA A 50 -16.90 41.34 -5.96
N ASP A 51 -17.19 40.80 -7.14
CA ASP A 51 -17.26 41.50 -8.40
C ASP A 51 -18.67 41.37 -9.01
N ASP A 52 -18.85 41.70 -10.29
CA ASP A 52 -20.14 41.64 -10.97
C ASP A 52 -20.70 40.20 -11.11
N ASP A 53 -19.84 39.19 -11.00
CA ASP A 53 -20.17 37.77 -11.10
C ASP A 53 -20.38 37.10 -9.72
N GLY A 54 -20.10 37.80 -8.63
CA GLY A 54 -20.27 37.29 -7.26
C GLY A 54 -18.99 37.35 -6.41
N ALA A 55 -18.84 36.42 -5.48
CA ALA A 55 -17.64 36.35 -4.65
C ALA A 55 -16.40 36.01 -5.47
N VAL A 56 -15.32 36.74 -5.26
CA VAL A 56 -14.02 36.44 -5.88
C VAL A 56 -13.47 35.17 -5.26
N VAL A 57 -13.27 34.14 -6.08
CA VAL A 57 -12.72 32.85 -5.63
C VAL A 57 -11.71 32.32 -6.64
N ASP A 58 -10.78 31.52 -6.14
CA ASP A 58 -9.93 30.66 -6.96
C ASP A 58 -9.91 29.26 -6.35
N SER A 59 -9.73 28.23 -7.18
CA SER A 59 -9.79 26.84 -6.73
C SER A 59 -8.66 26.03 -7.30
N ALA A 60 -8.12 25.13 -6.48
CA ALA A 60 -7.10 24.17 -6.90
C ALA A 60 -7.39 22.79 -6.31
N GLU A 61 -7.05 21.76 -7.08
CA GLU A 61 -7.03 20.39 -6.56
C GLU A 61 -5.75 20.20 -5.74
N VAL A 62 -5.93 19.78 -4.49
CA VAL A 62 -4.84 19.40 -3.60
C VAL A 62 -4.86 17.90 -3.48
N THR A 63 -3.76 17.25 -3.78
CA THR A 63 -3.58 15.80 -3.65
C THR A 63 -2.73 15.52 -2.42
N ILE A 64 -3.10 14.48 -1.68
CA ILE A 64 -2.25 13.91 -0.62
C ILE A 64 -1.61 12.68 -1.21
N GLU A 65 -0.31 12.71 -1.37
CA GLU A 65 0.43 11.64 -2.01
C GLU A 65 0.89 10.61 -0.98
N ALA A 66 0.47 9.38 -1.21
CA ALA A 66 1.05 8.19 -0.64
C ALA A 66 1.15 7.13 -1.72
N SER A 67 2.11 6.22 -1.59
CA SER A 67 2.23 5.07 -2.47
C SER A 67 2.78 3.88 -1.70
N VAL A 68 2.41 2.69 -2.11
CA VAL A 68 2.94 1.43 -1.58
C VAL A 68 3.37 0.55 -2.74
N GLY A 69 4.62 0.10 -2.73
CA GLY A 69 5.17 -0.91 -3.64
C GLY A 69 5.35 -2.23 -2.90
N PHE A 70 4.73 -3.29 -3.39
CA PHE A 70 4.81 -4.62 -2.80
C PHE A 70 4.88 -5.67 -3.90
N ALA A 71 6.00 -6.40 -3.95
CA ALA A 71 6.21 -7.47 -4.90
C ALA A 71 5.86 -8.84 -4.30
N ASN A 72 5.61 -9.82 -5.17
CA ASN A 72 5.57 -11.21 -4.74
C ASN A 72 6.92 -11.59 -4.14
N GLN A 73 6.89 -12.25 -3.00
CA GLN A 73 8.10 -12.61 -2.28
C GLN A 73 7.98 -13.98 -1.60
N THR A 74 9.14 -14.57 -1.31
CA THR A 74 9.25 -15.74 -0.43
C THR A 74 9.57 -15.26 0.98
N THR A 75 8.93 -15.85 1.98
CA THR A 75 9.06 -15.51 3.40
C THR A 75 9.12 -16.77 4.25
N ASP A 76 9.72 -16.63 5.44
CA ASP A 76 9.67 -17.63 6.51
C ASP A 76 8.29 -17.67 7.22
N GLY A 77 7.41 -16.75 6.84
CA GLY A 77 6.07 -16.59 7.41
C GLY A 77 5.99 -15.58 8.54
N SER A 78 7.13 -15.15 9.11
CA SER A 78 7.14 -14.24 10.27
C SER A 78 7.23 -12.77 9.89
N THR A 79 7.82 -12.48 8.73
CA THR A 79 8.05 -11.11 8.25
C THR A 79 7.75 -10.99 6.77
N VAL A 80 7.39 -9.78 6.35
CA VAL A 80 7.32 -9.40 4.93
C VAL A 80 8.04 -8.08 4.70
N THR A 81 8.53 -7.90 3.47
CA THR A 81 9.23 -6.68 3.07
C THR A 81 8.36 -5.88 2.11
N ILE A 82 8.11 -4.63 2.46
CA ILE A 82 7.49 -3.65 1.58
C ILE A 82 8.60 -3.00 0.76
N GLU A 83 8.54 -3.14 -0.56
CA GLU A 83 9.60 -2.70 -1.46
C GLU A 83 9.83 -1.19 -1.37
N SER A 84 8.74 -0.44 -1.38
CA SER A 84 8.77 1.01 -1.21
C SER A 84 7.47 1.51 -0.60
N VAL A 85 7.56 2.56 0.20
CA VAL A 85 6.39 3.30 0.69
C VAL A 85 6.72 4.79 0.71
N THR A 86 5.84 5.60 0.13
CA THR A 86 5.91 7.06 0.22
C THR A 86 4.74 7.54 1.06
N LEU A 87 5.03 8.36 2.06
CA LEU A 87 4.05 8.95 2.97
C LEU A 87 4.34 10.45 3.07
N GLN A 88 3.47 11.30 2.54
CA GLN A 88 3.69 12.74 2.53
C GLN A 88 3.77 13.33 3.94
N ASP A 89 2.95 12.83 4.85
CA ASP A 89 2.86 13.31 6.23
C ASP A 89 3.44 12.33 7.26
N GLY A 90 4.10 11.26 6.81
CA GLY A 90 4.50 10.14 7.67
C GLY A 90 3.35 9.23 8.06
N GLY A 91 3.60 8.26 8.93
CA GLY A 91 2.63 7.28 9.39
C GLY A 91 3.15 5.85 9.34
N PHE A 92 2.33 4.92 8.84
CA PHE A 92 2.59 3.49 8.94
C PHE A 92 2.27 2.77 7.62
N VAL A 93 2.81 1.58 7.47
CA VAL A 93 2.28 0.61 6.51
C VAL A 93 1.75 -0.59 7.27
N THR A 94 0.46 -0.87 7.10
CA THR A 94 -0.23 -1.99 7.74
C THR A 94 -0.46 -3.08 6.71
N VAL A 95 -0.05 -4.29 7.02
CA VAL A 95 -0.25 -5.46 6.16
C VAL A 95 -1.57 -6.12 6.52
N HIS A 96 -2.45 -6.23 5.54
CA HIS A 96 -3.73 -6.91 5.62
C HIS A 96 -3.69 -8.22 4.83
N ASP A 97 -4.58 -9.15 5.11
CA ASP A 97 -4.89 -10.22 4.17
C ASP A 97 -5.94 -9.75 3.13
N ALA A 98 -6.23 -10.62 2.16
CA ALA A 98 -7.10 -10.26 1.05
C ALA A 98 -8.55 -9.92 1.46
N THR A 99 -9.00 -10.27 2.64
CA THR A 99 -10.38 -9.99 3.11
C THR A 99 -10.64 -8.50 3.34
N VAL A 100 -9.58 -7.68 3.45
CA VAL A 100 -9.73 -6.21 3.49
C VAL A 100 -10.41 -5.67 2.23
N LEU A 101 -10.18 -6.31 1.08
CA LEU A 101 -10.80 -5.93 -0.20
C LEU A 101 -12.31 -6.20 -0.23
N ASP A 102 -12.79 -7.08 0.65
CA ASP A 102 -14.20 -7.40 0.88
C ASP A 102 -14.80 -6.62 2.06
N GLY A 103 -14.01 -5.71 2.67
CA GLY A 103 -14.46 -4.81 3.72
C GLY A 103 -14.18 -5.30 5.16
N ALA A 104 -13.44 -6.38 5.35
CA ALA A 104 -13.00 -6.86 6.66
C ALA A 104 -11.83 -6.00 7.20
N VAL A 105 -12.09 -4.73 7.51
CA VAL A 105 -11.04 -3.73 7.75
C VAL A 105 -10.18 -4.06 8.97
N PHE A 106 -10.78 -4.47 10.09
CA PHE A 106 -10.04 -4.77 11.33
C PHE A 106 -9.54 -6.22 11.37
N ASP A 107 -10.40 -7.16 11.02
CA ASP A 107 -10.09 -8.60 11.13
C ASP A 107 -9.01 -9.07 10.13
N SER A 108 -8.72 -8.25 9.13
CA SER A 108 -7.72 -8.54 8.09
C SER A 108 -6.29 -8.11 8.46
N ILE A 109 -6.10 -7.33 9.53
CA ILE A 109 -4.78 -6.85 9.94
C ILE A 109 -3.89 -8.02 10.33
N ARG A 110 -2.66 -8.05 9.79
CA ARG A 110 -1.67 -9.10 10.01
C ARG A 110 -0.36 -8.58 10.60
N GLY A 111 -0.16 -7.26 10.63
CA GLY A 111 0.99 -6.61 11.22
C GLY A 111 1.15 -5.19 10.72
N THR A 112 1.88 -4.38 11.47
CA THR A 112 2.11 -2.96 11.17
C THR A 112 3.59 -2.61 11.32
N SER A 113 4.08 -1.70 10.49
CA SER A 113 5.45 -1.17 10.61
C SER A 113 5.61 -0.31 11.87
N ALA A 114 6.86 -0.05 12.25
CA ALA A 114 7.16 1.11 13.07
C ALA A 114 6.74 2.40 12.32
N TYR A 115 6.63 3.52 13.07
CA TYR A 115 6.39 4.83 12.48
C TYR A 115 7.43 5.16 11.41
N LEU A 116 6.98 5.67 10.30
CA LEU A 116 7.78 6.13 9.17
C LEU A 116 7.63 7.64 9.04
N ALA A 117 8.73 8.37 9.10
CA ALA A 117 8.73 9.81 8.92
C ALA A 117 8.23 10.21 7.51
N PRO A 118 7.81 11.47 7.29
CA PRO A 118 7.46 11.95 5.96
C PRO A 118 8.56 11.67 4.93
N GLY A 119 8.18 11.15 3.76
CA GLY A 119 9.11 10.84 2.66
C GLY A 119 8.93 9.44 2.10
N THR A 120 9.94 8.99 1.35
CA THR A 120 10.00 7.66 0.74
C THR A 120 10.94 6.77 1.54
N HIS A 121 10.46 5.57 1.84
CA HIS A 121 11.18 4.51 2.54
C HIS A 121 11.23 3.27 1.66
N GLU A 122 12.37 2.60 1.63
CA GLU A 122 12.57 1.38 0.87
C GLU A 122 12.88 0.21 1.79
N ASN A 123 12.48 -1.00 1.36
CA ASN A 123 12.73 -2.24 2.07
C ASN A 123 12.23 -2.21 3.54
N VAL A 124 11.04 -1.68 3.75
CA VAL A 124 10.43 -1.63 5.08
C VAL A 124 9.99 -3.04 5.49
N THR A 125 10.56 -3.55 6.56
CA THR A 125 10.21 -4.85 7.11
C THR A 125 9.03 -4.72 8.07
N VAL A 126 8.00 -5.53 7.86
CA VAL A 126 6.85 -5.65 8.76
C VAL A 126 6.87 -7.04 9.38
N THR A 127 6.87 -7.09 10.71
CA THR A 127 6.68 -8.34 11.45
C THR A 127 5.18 -8.63 11.50
N LEU A 128 4.81 -9.87 11.18
CA LEU A 128 3.42 -10.30 11.25
C LEU A 128 3.09 -10.70 12.69
N ASP A 129 1.88 -10.34 13.14
CA ASP A 129 1.38 -10.63 14.49
C ASP A 129 1.24 -12.13 14.73
N GLU A 130 0.87 -12.85 13.68
CA GLU A 130 0.85 -14.32 13.63
C GLU A 130 1.59 -14.80 12.38
N PRO A 131 2.47 -15.81 12.52
CA PRO A 131 3.18 -16.35 11.36
C PRO A 131 2.21 -16.97 10.34
N LEU A 132 2.49 -16.76 9.06
CA LEU A 132 1.77 -17.40 7.98
C LEU A 132 1.94 -18.93 8.05
N THR A 133 0.87 -19.66 7.89
CA THR A 133 0.87 -21.13 7.84
C THR A 133 0.77 -21.69 6.42
N GLU A 134 0.47 -20.81 5.46
CA GLU A 134 0.36 -21.11 4.04
C GLU A 134 0.70 -19.87 3.19
N SER A 135 1.00 -20.09 1.93
CA SER A 135 1.20 -19.02 0.97
C SER A 135 -0.12 -18.28 0.74
N THR A 136 -0.10 -16.95 0.85
CA THR A 136 -1.31 -16.14 0.79
C THR A 136 -1.10 -14.82 0.08
N THR A 137 -2.18 -14.19 -0.33
CA THR A 137 -2.17 -12.80 -0.82
C THR A 137 -2.23 -11.84 0.35
N LEU A 138 -1.31 -10.90 0.37
CA LEU A 138 -1.26 -9.81 1.34
C LEU A 138 -1.53 -8.47 0.65
N VAL A 139 -2.07 -7.54 1.42
CA VAL A 139 -2.49 -6.21 0.97
C VAL A 139 -1.91 -5.16 1.92
N PRO A 140 -0.66 -4.73 1.70
CA PRO A 140 -0.12 -3.58 2.42
C PRO A 140 -0.89 -2.31 2.10
N MET A 141 -1.20 -1.53 3.13
CA MET A 141 -1.98 -0.30 3.09
C MET A 141 -1.23 0.82 3.82
N ALA A 142 -1.17 2.00 3.19
CA ALA A 142 -0.59 3.17 3.80
C ALA A 142 -1.57 3.78 4.80
N HIS A 143 -1.15 3.97 6.04
CA HIS A 143 -1.89 4.61 7.12
C HIS A 143 -1.19 5.88 7.60
N ARG A 144 -1.97 6.85 8.07
CA ARG A 144 -1.46 8.08 8.65
C ARG A 144 -1.21 7.91 10.13
N ASP A 145 -0.41 8.82 10.66
CA ASP A 145 -0.40 9.17 12.07
C ASP A 145 -1.27 10.44 12.23
N THR A 146 -2.54 10.27 12.58
CA THR A 146 -3.50 11.37 12.60
C THR A 146 -3.51 12.16 13.90
N ASP A 147 -3.05 11.58 15.00
CA ASP A 147 -2.96 12.20 16.31
C ASP A 147 -1.53 12.66 16.66
N GLY A 148 -0.53 12.27 15.85
CA GLY A 148 0.85 12.74 15.94
C GLY A 148 1.63 12.11 17.09
N ASP A 149 1.21 10.93 17.56
CA ASP A 149 1.82 10.25 18.70
C ASP A 149 2.84 9.17 18.31
N GLU A 150 3.04 8.95 16.99
CA GLU A 150 3.94 7.96 16.39
C GLU A 150 3.62 6.50 16.78
N ASN A 151 2.40 6.24 17.27
CA ASN A 151 1.92 4.91 17.61
C ASN A 151 0.70 4.56 16.77
N TYR A 152 0.67 3.35 16.20
CA TYR A 152 -0.47 2.91 15.42
C TYR A 152 -1.65 2.55 16.33
N THR A 153 -2.71 3.33 16.26
CA THR A 153 -3.90 3.22 17.13
C THR A 153 -5.20 2.97 16.39
N PHE A 154 -5.17 2.64 15.09
CA PHE A 154 -6.36 2.46 14.25
C PHE A 154 -7.35 1.45 14.85
N GLU A 155 -6.90 0.25 15.24
CA GLU A 155 -7.78 -0.77 15.82
C GLU A 155 -8.30 -0.35 17.20
N SER A 156 -7.40 0.12 18.08
CA SER A 156 -7.76 0.48 19.45
C SER A 156 -8.69 1.69 19.54
N SER A 157 -8.63 2.59 18.54
CA SER A 157 -9.52 3.74 18.42
C SER A 157 -10.86 3.41 17.73
N GLY A 158 -11.03 2.17 17.23
CA GLY A 158 -12.20 1.78 16.44
C GLY A 158 -12.25 2.51 15.09
N GLY A 159 -11.09 2.82 14.51
CA GLY A 159 -10.94 3.48 13.21
C GLY A 159 -11.02 5.01 13.25
N SER A 160 -11.05 5.63 14.43
CA SER A 160 -11.13 7.09 14.55
C SER A 160 -9.76 7.79 14.49
N ALA A 161 -8.66 7.07 14.72
CA ALA A 161 -7.30 7.53 14.52
C ALA A 161 -6.58 6.65 13.50
N ASP A 162 -5.50 7.15 12.93
CA ASP A 162 -4.57 6.49 12.01
C ASP A 162 -5.23 5.80 10.81
N GLY A 163 -6.23 6.45 10.27
CA GLY A 163 -6.93 5.95 9.08
C GLY A 163 -6.01 5.87 7.86
N ALA A 164 -6.44 5.10 6.86
CA ALA A 164 -5.70 4.93 5.62
C ALA A 164 -5.50 6.25 4.86
N TYR A 165 -4.38 6.36 4.14
CA TYR A 165 -4.23 7.40 3.11
C TYR A 165 -5.26 7.16 2.02
N GLY A 166 -5.95 8.24 1.61
CA GLY A 166 -6.85 8.23 0.47
C GLY A 166 -6.07 8.39 -0.84
N GLY A 167 -6.31 7.50 -1.79
CA GLY A 167 -5.79 7.64 -3.15
C GLY A 167 -6.69 8.49 -4.05
N THR A 168 -6.20 8.82 -5.24
CA THR A 168 -6.99 9.46 -6.28
C THR A 168 -8.20 8.57 -6.64
N GLY A 169 -9.42 9.05 -6.37
CA GLY A 169 -10.66 8.29 -6.57
C GLY A 169 -11.33 7.81 -5.28
N GLY A 170 -10.80 8.16 -4.10
CA GLY A 170 -11.46 7.99 -2.80
C GLY A 170 -11.29 6.62 -2.13
N GLY A 171 -10.49 5.72 -2.71
CA GLY A 171 -10.10 4.45 -2.08
C GLY A 171 -8.82 4.58 -1.25
N ALA A 172 -8.54 3.62 -0.39
CA ALA A 172 -7.27 3.54 0.34
C ALA A 172 -6.08 3.29 -0.60
N VAL A 173 -4.91 3.80 -0.24
CA VAL A 173 -3.65 3.52 -0.95
C VAL A 173 -3.15 2.15 -0.53
N VAL A 174 -3.21 1.19 -1.44
CA VAL A 174 -2.83 -0.20 -1.22
C VAL A 174 -1.99 -0.76 -2.37
N ALA A 175 -1.24 -1.81 -2.07
CA ALA A 175 -0.67 -2.72 -3.06
C ALA A 175 -1.14 -4.15 -2.77
N THR A 176 -0.92 -5.06 -3.70
CA THR A 176 -1.24 -6.49 -3.53
C THR A 176 -0.08 -7.35 -4.02
N GLY A 177 0.21 -8.41 -3.31
CA GLY A 177 1.22 -9.38 -3.71
C GLY A 177 1.07 -10.69 -2.97
N THR A 178 1.73 -11.72 -3.46
CA THR A 178 1.72 -13.05 -2.85
C THR A 178 2.95 -13.23 -1.97
N ALA A 179 2.74 -13.55 -0.71
CA ALA A 179 3.75 -14.07 0.19
C ALA A 179 3.78 -15.61 0.05
N THR A 180 4.84 -16.14 -0.52
CA THR A 180 5.04 -17.57 -0.66
C THR A 180 5.82 -18.07 0.54
N LEU A 181 5.24 -19.03 1.28
CA LEU A 181 5.91 -19.62 2.43
C LEU A 181 7.06 -20.53 1.97
N ASP A 182 8.26 -20.25 2.49
CA ASP A 182 9.41 -21.13 2.27
C ASP A 182 9.21 -22.41 3.11
N THR A 183 8.68 -23.43 2.48
CA THR A 183 8.61 -24.76 3.11
C THR A 183 9.98 -25.41 2.94
N PRO A 184 10.74 -25.66 4.03
CA PRO A 184 11.97 -26.43 3.92
C PRO A 184 11.65 -27.73 3.18
N ALA A 185 12.37 -28.01 2.11
CA ALA A 185 12.23 -29.28 1.44
C ALA A 185 12.45 -30.36 2.50
N THR A 186 11.41 -31.17 2.77
CA THR A 186 11.56 -32.36 3.60
C THR A 186 12.61 -33.23 2.92
N GLU A 187 13.83 -33.18 3.44
CA GLU A 187 14.88 -34.07 2.98
C GLU A 187 14.35 -35.49 3.17
N THR A 188 14.04 -36.12 2.07
CA THR A 188 13.71 -37.56 2.08
C THR A 188 14.96 -38.25 2.63
N PRO A 189 14.87 -38.96 3.78
CA PRO A 189 16.06 -39.62 4.34
C PRO A 189 16.59 -40.57 3.29
N THR A 190 17.75 -40.25 2.74
CA THR A 190 18.48 -41.18 1.90
C THR A 190 18.86 -42.37 2.79
N THR A 191 18.10 -43.44 2.69
CA THR A 191 18.47 -44.69 3.34
C THR A 191 19.74 -45.19 2.63
N GLU A 192 20.88 -44.90 3.23
CA GLU A 192 22.13 -45.52 2.82
C GLU A 192 21.98 -47.03 3.06
N MET A 193 21.88 -47.74 1.96
CA MET A 193 21.91 -49.19 1.96
C MET A 193 23.33 -49.64 2.34
N PRO A 194 23.56 -50.44 3.41
CA PRO A 194 24.88 -50.87 3.76
C PRO A 194 25.45 -51.75 2.65
N THR A 195 26.53 -51.28 2.04
CA THR A 195 27.31 -52.04 1.06
C THR A 195 28.07 -53.15 1.82
N THR A 196 27.53 -54.36 1.83
CA THR A 196 28.33 -55.55 2.14
C THR A 196 29.23 -55.84 0.95
N ALA A 197 30.50 -55.58 1.16
CA ALA A 197 31.55 -56.08 0.26
C ALA A 197 31.58 -57.59 0.35
N ASP A 198 31.33 -58.26 -0.78
CA ASP A 198 31.75 -59.64 -0.97
C ASP A 198 32.56 -59.72 -2.25
N GLU A 199 33.82 -60.12 -2.09
CA GLU A 199 34.77 -60.41 -3.15
C GLU A 199 34.34 -61.64 -3.89
N MET A 200 34.31 -61.58 -5.23
CA MET A 200 34.75 -62.75 -6.03
C MET A 200 35.10 -62.36 -7.46
N THR A 201 36.32 -62.64 -7.77
CA THR A 201 37.01 -62.76 -9.05
C THR A 201 36.18 -63.39 -10.19
N GLY A 202 36.34 -62.88 -11.42
CA GLY A 202 35.91 -63.58 -12.62
C GLY A 202 35.90 -62.72 -13.90
N MET A 203 36.99 -62.81 -14.61
CA MET A 203 37.30 -62.43 -15.97
C MET A 203 36.17 -62.82 -17.01
N ASP A 204 35.78 -61.88 -17.90
CA ASP A 204 35.91 -62.12 -19.36
C ASP A 204 35.49 -60.87 -20.19
N THR A 205 36.16 -60.76 -21.31
CA THR A 205 36.14 -59.83 -22.41
C THR A 205 34.80 -59.75 -23.13
N GLY A 206 34.41 -58.58 -23.59
CA GLY A 206 33.35 -58.37 -24.60
C GLY A 206 33.17 -56.98 -25.06
N THR A 207 33.81 -56.56 -26.09
CA THR A 207 33.63 -55.36 -26.93
C THR A 207 32.21 -55.25 -27.46
N GLU A 208 31.62 -54.09 -27.54
CA GLU A 208 30.91 -53.47 -28.67
C GLU A 208 30.09 -52.21 -28.29
N THR A 209 30.52 -51.10 -28.82
CA THR A 209 29.89 -50.15 -29.76
C THR A 209 28.68 -49.33 -29.32
N ALA A 210 28.94 -48.06 -29.35
CA ALA A 210 28.11 -46.83 -29.32
C ALA A 210 26.68 -46.92 -29.90
N THR A 211 25.75 -46.19 -29.29
CA THR A 211 24.87 -45.31 -30.07
C THR A 211 24.38 -44.14 -29.21
N THR A 212 24.54 -42.96 -29.74
CA THR A 212 24.08 -41.63 -29.37
C THR A 212 22.53 -41.56 -29.30
N GLY A 213 22.02 -40.85 -28.26
CA GLY A 213 20.63 -40.48 -28.24
C GLY A 213 20.44 -39.39 -27.18
N GLY A 214 20.62 -38.14 -27.57
CA GLY A 214 20.32 -36.99 -26.73
C GLY A 214 18.82 -36.76 -26.63
N SER A 215 18.35 -36.43 -25.45
CA SER A 215 17.07 -35.75 -25.26
C SER A 215 17.22 -34.79 -24.08
N GLY A 216 17.30 -33.52 -24.41
CA GLY A 216 17.30 -32.47 -23.46
C GLY A 216 15.91 -32.26 -22.83
N PRO A 217 15.83 -31.71 -21.62
CA PRO A 217 14.55 -31.40 -20.96
C PRO A 217 13.88 -30.22 -21.64
N GLY A 218 12.68 -30.46 -22.15
CA GLY A 218 11.84 -29.46 -22.75
C GLY A 218 11.32 -28.49 -21.72
N PHE A 219 11.58 -27.22 -21.97
CA PHE A 219 10.90 -26.10 -21.29
C PHE A 219 9.47 -26.05 -21.82
N THR A 220 8.49 -26.39 -21.00
CA THR A 220 7.09 -26.05 -21.26
C THR A 220 6.81 -24.68 -20.70
N ALA A 221 6.58 -23.74 -21.61
CA ALA A 221 6.11 -22.41 -21.35
C ALA A 221 4.73 -22.42 -20.67
N ILE A 222 4.60 -21.79 -19.51
CA ILE A 222 3.31 -21.33 -18.98
C ILE A 222 3.27 -19.82 -19.20
N ALA A 223 2.79 -19.43 -20.38
CA ALA A 223 2.31 -18.09 -20.66
C ALA A 223 0.81 -18.21 -20.93
N ALA A 224 0.03 -17.57 -20.10
CA ALA A 224 -1.33 -17.08 -20.36
C ALA A 224 -2.31 -17.34 -19.21
N VAL A 225 -2.40 -16.42 -18.25
CA VAL A 225 -3.66 -16.00 -17.62
C VAL A 225 -3.47 -14.59 -17.04
N VAL A 226 -3.48 -13.57 -17.87
CA VAL A 226 -3.61 -12.16 -17.44
C VAL A 226 -4.53 -11.37 -18.40
N ALA A 227 -5.61 -11.96 -18.85
CA ALA A 227 -6.49 -11.30 -19.83
C ALA A 227 -7.99 -11.44 -19.52
N LEU A 228 -8.42 -11.58 -18.27
CA LEU A 228 -9.87 -11.80 -18.00
C LEU A 228 -10.51 -10.92 -16.92
N VAL A 229 -9.81 -9.92 -16.37
CA VAL A 229 -10.40 -9.03 -15.36
C VAL A 229 -10.78 -7.65 -15.91
N ALA A 230 -10.35 -7.26 -17.10
CA ALA A 230 -10.66 -5.97 -17.70
C ALA A 230 -12.03 -5.89 -18.41
N ALA A 231 -12.73 -7.01 -18.62
CA ALA A 231 -13.99 -7.03 -19.38
C ALA A 231 -15.27 -6.92 -18.53
N ALA A 232 -15.20 -7.06 -17.23
CA ALA A 232 -16.38 -7.04 -16.36
C ALA A 232 -16.80 -5.64 -15.91
N LEU A 233 -15.91 -4.65 -15.95
CA LEU A 233 -16.21 -3.27 -15.51
C LEU A 233 -16.89 -2.39 -16.58
N LEU A 234 -16.88 -2.79 -17.86
CA LEU A 234 -17.50 -2.01 -18.93
C LEU A 234 -19.01 -2.31 -19.12
N ALA A 235 -19.52 -3.40 -18.57
CA ALA A 235 -20.90 -3.82 -18.76
C ALA A 235 -21.91 -3.15 -17.79
N VAL A 236 -21.47 -2.54 -16.71
CA VAL A 236 -22.35 -1.89 -15.71
C VAL A 236 -22.63 -0.42 -16.04
N ARG A 237 -21.84 0.22 -16.89
CA ARG A 237 -21.97 1.67 -17.20
C ARG A 237 -22.99 1.99 -18.30
N ASN A 238 -23.59 1.00 -18.96
CA ASN A 238 -24.52 1.22 -20.08
C ASN A 238 -26.00 0.89 -19.77
N ARG A 239 -26.39 0.90 -18.49
CA ARG A 239 -27.78 0.75 -18.05
C ARG A 239 -28.18 1.81 -17.04
N ARG A 240 -28.11 3.07 -17.46
CA ARG A 240 -28.96 4.15 -16.89
C ARG A 240 -29.20 5.20 -17.97
#